data_e9920554dbab8c79d8e374b58b168f5a
#
_entry.id   e9920554dbab8c79d8e374b58b168f5a
#
_cell.length_a   1.000
_cell.length_b   1.000
_cell.length_c   1.000
_cell.angle_alpha   90.00
_cell.angle_beta   90.00
_cell.angle_gamma   90.00
#
_symmetry.space_group_name_H-M   'P 1'
#
loop_
_entity.id
_entity.type
_entity.pdbx_description
1 polymer ?
#
loop_
_entity_poly.entity_id
_entity_poly.type
_entity_poly.pdbx_seq_one_letter_code
_entity_poly.pdbx_strand_id
1 'polypeptide(L)'
;MPTRPSPANGAPRPAGERDPLVYDLDWDEDARLAEWRVIVDQTRDLPPTLAAAIAHEAWSAIEPLQRAPGLGRLLAAALLADRGKARAHLPCLAEGAKAVHRERRRSRDASTRLVAELEAIAAAADEGLKQHDRWLLARTLLLRKLDGRRSTSRLPELIECVISRPLVSAGMIAKELDITPRAAQNFVAELGLREATGRGRYRAWGVW
;
A
#
# COMPACT_ATOMS: atom_id res chain seq x y z
N MET A 1 13.98 49.05 -20.44
CA MET A 1 13.11 47.88 -20.23
C MET A 1 13.05 47.65 -18.73
N PRO A 2 11.89 47.75 -18.05
CA PRO A 2 11.78 47.51 -16.61
C PRO A 2 11.72 46.04 -16.31
N THR A 3 12.57 45.56 -15.41
CA THR A 3 12.65 44.22 -14.85
C THR A 3 11.40 43.94 -14.01
N ARG A 4 10.71 42.84 -14.33
CA ARG A 4 9.59 42.29 -13.58
C ARG A 4 10.07 41.76 -12.22
N PRO A 5 9.44 42.11 -11.10
CA PRO A 5 9.78 41.47 -9.83
C PRO A 5 9.32 40.03 -9.79
N SER A 6 10.20 39.13 -9.35
CA SER A 6 9.96 37.72 -9.04
C SER A 6 8.91 37.59 -7.92
N PRO A 7 7.98 36.62 -7.99
CA PRO A 7 7.03 36.43 -6.89
C PRO A 7 7.76 35.93 -5.65
N ALA A 8 7.52 36.62 -4.54
CA ALA A 8 8.04 36.32 -3.22
C ALA A 8 7.68 34.88 -2.80
N ASN A 9 8.70 34.16 -2.37
CA ASN A 9 8.65 32.87 -1.72
C ASN A 9 7.68 32.93 -0.55
N GLY A 10 6.51 32.31 -0.68
CA GLY A 10 5.53 32.21 0.39
C GLY A 10 6.13 31.41 1.55
N ALA A 11 6.20 32.03 2.72
CA ALA A 11 6.55 31.37 3.96
C ALA A 11 5.68 30.11 4.15
N PRO A 12 6.21 29.00 4.69
CA PRO A 12 5.40 27.82 4.98
C PRO A 12 4.30 28.21 5.98
N ARG A 13 3.03 27.99 5.58
CA ARG A 13 1.89 28.20 6.49
C ARG A 13 2.06 27.30 7.73
N PRO A 14 1.82 27.80 8.93
CA PRO A 14 1.87 26.98 10.13
C PRO A 14 0.88 25.82 9.99
N ALA A 15 1.33 24.61 10.33
CA ALA A 15 0.48 23.42 10.37
C ALA A 15 -0.59 23.62 11.45
N GLY A 16 -1.80 24.05 11.05
CA GLY A 16 -2.88 24.29 12.00
C GLY A 16 -4.08 25.09 11.47
N GLU A 17 -3.90 25.92 10.47
CA GLU A 17 -5.01 26.74 9.96
C GLU A 17 -5.71 26.03 8.81
N ARG A 18 -6.87 25.39 9.11
CA ARG A 18 -7.72 24.73 8.11
C ARG A 18 -8.44 25.81 7.30
N ASP A 19 -8.32 25.73 5.97
CA ASP A 19 -9.02 26.66 5.07
C ASP A 19 -10.54 26.43 5.14
N PRO A 20 -11.36 27.42 5.57
CA PRO A 20 -12.81 27.27 5.69
C PRO A 20 -13.51 26.96 4.36
N LEU A 21 -12.91 27.27 3.22
CA LEU A 21 -13.43 26.91 1.89
C LEU A 21 -13.27 25.41 1.58
N VAL A 22 -12.45 24.73 2.37
CA VAL A 22 -12.03 23.35 2.13
C VAL A 22 -12.49 22.42 3.23
N TYR A 23 -12.62 22.92 4.45
CA TYR A 23 -13.00 22.17 5.65
C TYR A 23 -14.26 22.77 6.27
N ASP A 24 -15.19 21.90 6.66
CA ASP A 24 -16.28 22.25 7.56
C ASP A 24 -15.69 22.43 8.97
N LEU A 25 -15.74 23.65 9.49
CA LEU A 25 -15.19 23.98 10.81
C LEU A 25 -16.04 23.42 11.95
N ASP A 26 -17.32 23.15 11.71
CA ASP A 26 -18.24 22.56 12.68
C ASP A 26 -18.12 21.02 12.74
N TRP A 27 -17.25 20.44 11.90
CA TRP A 27 -16.98 19.00 11.89
C TRP A 27 -16.01 18.64 13.01
N ASP A 28 -16.55 18.21 14.14
CA ASP A 28 -15.76 17.82 15.30
C ASP A 28 -15.06 16.46 15.07
N GLU A 29 -13.85 16.50 14.49
CA GLU A 29 -13.03 15.31 14.22
C GLU A 29 -12.61 14.59 15.49
N ASP A 30 -12.36 15.32 16.60
CA ASP A 30 -11.91 14.73 17.86
C ASP A 30 -13.02 13.93 18.52
N ALA A 31 -14.23 14.47 18.58
CA ALA A 31 -15.41 13.76 19.11
C ALA A 31 -15.73 12.52 18.27
N ARG A 32 -15.70 12.63 16.94
CA ARG A 32 -15.95 11.50 16.01
C ARG A 32 -14.87 10.42 16.08
N LEU A 33 -13.61 10.82 16.24
CA LEU A 33 -12.52 9.85 16.49
C LEU A 33 -12.68 9.15 17.85
N ALA A 34 -13.11 9.87 18.88
CA ALA A 34 -13.39 9.26 20.18
C ALA A 34 -14.54 8.24 20.09
N GLU A 35 -15.61 8.58 19.38
CA GLU A 35 -16.74 7.66 19.12
C GLU A 35 -16.26 6.39 18.41
N TRP A 36 -15.47 6.54 17.34
CA TRP A 36 -14.92 5.40 16.62
C TRP A 36 -14.03 4.51 17.51
N ARG A 37 -13.19 5.11 18.35
CA ARG A 37 -12.33 4.37 19.29
C ARG A 37 -13.15 3.53 20.29
N VAL A 38 -14.26 4.08 20.80
CA VAL A 38 -15.16 3.34 21.68
C VAL A 38 -15.71 2.09 20.99
N ILE A 39 -16.12 2.20 19.71
CA ILE A 39 -16.60 1.04 18.95
C ILE A 39 -15.48 0.00 18.77
N VAL A 40 -14.26 0.43 18.41
CA VAL A 40 -13.12 -0.49 18.29
C VAL A 40 -12.83 -1.21 19.60
N ASP A 41 -12.88 -0.51 20.72
CA ASP A 41 -12.67 -1.09 22.06
C ASP A 41 -13.72 -2.15 22.41
N GLN A 42 -14.97 -1.95 22.02
CA GLN A 42 -16.06 -2.93 22.20
C GLN A 42 -15.86 -4.22 21.40
N THR A 43 -14.98 -4.20 20.39
CA THR A 43 -14.68 -5.40 19.58
C THR A 43 -13.55 -6.27 20.14
N ARG A 44 -13.03 -6.00 21.35
CA ARG A 44 -11.83 -6.68 21.89
C ARG A 44 -11.98 -8.20 21.98
N ASP A 45 -13.15 -8.66 22.37
CA ASP A 45 -13.45 -10.09 22.55
C ASP A 45 -13.98 -10.78 21.28
N LEU A 46 -14.12 -10.03 20.18
CA LEU A 46 -14.59 -10.58 18.92
C LEU A 46 -13.43 -11.19 18.10
N PRO A 47 -13.74 -12.14 17.20
CA PRO A 47 -12.77 -12.63 16.23
C PRO A 47 -12.10 -11.47 15.48
N PRO A 48 -10.76 -11.49 15.26
CA PRO A 48 -10.04 -10.38 14.67
C PRO A 48 -10.57 -9.87 13.32
N THR A 49 -11.02 -10.77 12.47
CA THR A 49 -11.62 -10.43 11.16
C THR A 49 -12.94 -9.70 11.30
N LEU A 50 -13.80 -10.13 12.23
CA LEU A 50 -15.07 -9.48 12.52
C LEU A 50 -14.84 -8.08 13.12
N ALA A 51 -13.91 -7.98 14.05
CA ALA A 51 -13.54 -6.72 14.68
C ALA A 51 -12.99 -5.71 13.63
N ALA A 52 -12.16 -6.16 12.71
CA ALA A 52 -11.64 -5.31 11.64
C ALA A 52 -12.76 -4.85 10.67
N ALA A 53 -13.70 -5.73 10.36
CA ALA A 53 -14.86 -5.40 9.53
C ALA A 53 -15.76 -4.37 10.21
N ILE A 54 -16.05 -4.53 11.51
CA ILE A 54 -16.83 -3.56 12.31
C ILE A 54 -16.09 -2.22 12.39
N ALA A 55 -14.78 -2.23 12.65
CA ALA A 55 -13.98 -1.00 12.74
C ALA A 55 -13.99 -0.20 11.41
N HIS A 56 -13.92 -0.88 10.26
CA HIS A 56 -14.01 -0.23 8.95
C HIS A 56 -15.42 0.27 8.65
N GLU A 57 -16.45 -0.50 8.98
CA GLU A 57 -17.85 -0.10 8.81
C GLU A 57 -18.17 1.13 9.67
N ALA A 58 -17.77 1.12 10.94
CA ALA A 58 -17.92 2.27 11.84
C ALA A 58 -17.17 3.51 11.34
N TRP A 59 -15.94 3.34 10.80
CA TRP A 59 -15.22 4.45 10.18
C TRP A 59 -15.99 5.07 9.02
N SER A 60 -16.58 4.23 8.18
CA SER A 60 -17.36 4.67 7.01
C SER A 60 -18.69 5.33 7.40
N ALA A 61 -19.28 4.95 8.52
CA ALA A 61 -20.53 5.52 9.02
C ALA A 61 -20.34 6.83 9.80
N ILE A 62 -19.29 6.89 10.63
CA ILE A 62 -18.96 8.07 11.46
C ILE A 62 -18.25 9.14 10.65
N GLU A 63 -17.45 8.74 9.64
CA GLU A 63 -16.58 9.61 8.86
C GLU A 63 -15.72 10.53 9.77
N PRO A 64 -14.83 9.98 10.64
CA PRO A 64 -14.16 10.76 11.65
C PRO A 64 -13.31 11.92 11.09
N LEU A 65 -12.74 11.73 9.91
CA LEU A 65 -11.93 12.71 9.21
C LEU A 65 -12.55 13.10 7.88
N GLN A 66 -12.72 14.38 7.63
CA GLN A 66 -13.36 14.89 6.42
C GLN A 66 -12.68 14.46 5.11
N ARG A 67 -11.35 14.23 5.13
CA ARG A 67 -10.56 14.03 3.91
C ARG A 67 -9.72 12.75 3.88
N ALA A 68 -10.04 11.79 4.71
CA ALA A 68 -9.31 10.54 4.77
C ALA A 68 -10.22 9.30 4.72
N PRO A 69 -11.14 9.17 3.73
CA PRO A 69 -12.06 8.04 3.67
C PRO A 69 -11.34 6.68 3.52
N GLY A 70 -10.17 6.67 2.88
CA GLY A 70 -9.35 5.47 2.72
C GLY A 70 -8.62 5.00 3.98
N LEU A 71 -8.51 5.85 5.02
CA LEU A 71 -7.79 5.54 6.24
C LEU A 71 -8.46 4.40 7.02
N GLY A 72 -9.79 4.28 6.97
CA GLY A 72 -10.52 3.21 7.63
C GLY A 72 -10.02 1.81 7.27
N ARG A 73 -9.70 1.56 5.99
CA ARG A 73 -9.13 0.28 5.56
C ARG A 73 -7.73 0.04 6.08
N LEU A 74 -6.91 1.07 6.16
CA LEU A 74 -5.56 0.97 6.75
C LEU A 74 -5.65 0.67 8.25
N LEU A 75 -6.55 1.31 8.96
CA LEU A 75 -6.78 1.06 10.40
C LEU A 75 -7.35 -0.34 10.64
N ALA A 76 -8.26 -0.82 9.80
CA ALA A 76 -8.76 -2.20 9.87
C ALA A 76 -7.64 -3.22 9.59
N ALA A 77 -6.77 -2.95 8.62
CA ALA A 77 -5.60 -3.78 8.35
C ALA A 77 -4.60 -3.74 9.51
N ALA A 78 -4.39 -2.59 10.14
CA ALA A 78 -3.56 -2.45 11.33
C ALA A 78 -4.13 -3.23 12.51
N LEU A 79 -5.46 -3.21 12.70
CA LEU A 79 -6.13 -4.01 13.73
C LEU A 79 -5.97 -5.51 13.51
N LEU A 80 -6.02 -5.98 12.25
CA LEU A 80 -5.72 -7.37 11.91
C LEU A 80 -4.27 -7.75 12.26
N ALA A 81 -3.32 -6.86 12.03
CA ALA A 81 -1.91 -7.07 12.38
C ALA A 81 -1.71 -7.08 13.89
N ASP A 82 -2.26 -6.12 14.61
CA ASP A 82 -2.23 -6.02 16.08
C ASP A 82 -2.79 -7.28 16.74
N ARG A 83 -3.85 -7.84 16.18
CA ARG A 83 -4.47 -9.10 16.66
C ARG A 83 -3.87 -10.38 16.05
N GLY A 84 -2.66 -10.30 15.48
CA GLY A 84 -1.86 -11.44 15.04
C GLY A 84 -2.29 -12.11 13.75
N LYS A 85 -3.15 -11.49 12.93
CA LYS A 85 -3.56 -12.01 11.61
C LYS A 85 -2.62 -11.62 10.47
N ALA A 86 -1.79 -10.60 10.65
CA ALA A 86 -0.72 -10.24 9.75
C ALA A 86 0.55 -9.93 10.56
N ARG A 87 1.74 -10.38 10.10
CA ARG A 87 2.96 -10.27 10.90
C ARG A 87 3.96 -9.25 10.38
N ALA A 88 4.24 -9.26 9.08
CA ALA A 88 5.30 -8.44 8.49
C ALA A 88 4.76 -7.18 7.79
N HIS A 89 3.61 -7.29 7.12
CA HIS A 89 3.02 -6.22 6.33
C HIS A 89 1.52 -6.17 6.56
N LEU A 90 0.93 -4.99 6.40
CA LEU A 90 -0.53 -4.84 6.44
C LEU A 90 -1.17 -5.48 5.20
N PRO A 91 -2.27 -6.23 5.35
CA PRO A 91 -3.01 -6.75 4.20
C PRO A 91 -3.63 -5.61 3.38
N CYS A 92 -3.59 -5.75 2.06
CA CYS A 92 -4.17 -4.75 1.15
C CYS A 92 -5.68 -4.95 1.00
N LEU A 93 -6.47 -4.52 1.99
CA LEU A 93 -7.93 -4.68 1.99
C LEU A 93 -8.60 -3.99 0.81
N ALA A 94 -7.97 -2.98 0.21
CA ALA A 94 -8.47 -2.29 -0.97
C ALA A 94 -8.53 -3.22 -2.20
N GLU A 95 -7.60 -4.16 -2.34
CA GLU A 95 -7.63 -5.14 -3.44
C GLU A 95 -8.79 -6.12 -3.27
N GLY A 96 -9.00 -6.65 -2.06
CA GLY A 96 -10.14 -7.54 -1.79
C GLY A 96 -11.49 -6.85 -1.99
N ALA A 97 -11.59 -5.57 -1.66
CA ALA A 97 -12.81 -4.80 -1.89
C ALA A 97 -13.20 -4.71 -3.39
N LYS A 98 -12.27 -4.89 -4.34
CA LYS A 98 -12.58 -4.92 -5.78
C LYS A 98 -13.36 -6.18 -6.17
N ALA A 99 -13.20 -7.29 -5.44
CA ALA A 99 -13.89 -8.54 -5.69
C ALA A 99 -15.36 -8.52 -5.23
N VAL A 100 -15.77 -7.56 -4.40
CA VAL A 100 -17.12 -7.47 -3.86
C VAL A 100 -17.92 -6.39 -4.60
N HIS A 101 -19.13 -6.71 -5.05
CA HIS A 101 -20.00 -5.79 -5.76
C HIS A 101 -20.24 -4.49 -4.99
N ARG A 102 -20.15 -3.35 -5.70
CA ARG A 102 -20.29 -2.02 -5.12
C ARG A 102 -21.63 -1.83 -4.40
N GLU A 103 -22.70 -2.39 -4.96
CA GLU A 103 -24.06 -2.29 -4.37
C GLU A 103 -24.11 -2.90 -2.97
N ARG A 104 -23.51 -4.08 -2.77
CA ARG A 104 -23.45 -4.73 -1.46
C ARG A 104 -22.63 -3.91 -0.46
N ARG A 105 -21.48 -3.38 -0.88
CA ARG A 105 -20.61 -2.52 -0.05
C ARG A 105 -21.25 -1.18 0.31
N ARG A 106 -22.28 -0.75 -0.41
CA ARG A 106 -23.03 0.50 -0.20
C ARG A 106 -24.50 0.25 0.14
N SER A 107 -24.85 -0.95 0.51
CA SER A 107 -26.23 -1.28 0.94
C SER A 107 -26.66 -0.37 2.09
N ARG A 108 -27.95 -0.06 2.17
CA ARG A 108 -28.52 0.61 3.34
C ARG A 108 -28.54 -0.29 4.57
N ASP A 109 -28.62 -1.61 4.36
CA ASP A 109 -28.56 -2.60 5.43
C ASP A 109 -27.13 -2.81 5.93
N ALA A 110 -26.91 -2.55 7.22
CA ALA A 110 -25.61 -2.67 7.88
C ALA A 110 -25.09 -4.11 7.88
N SER A 111 -25.97 -5.10 8.03
CA SER A 111 -25.58 -6.52 8.00
C SER A 111 -25.03 -6.91 6.63
N THR A 112 -25.66 -6.46 5.55
CA THR A 112 -25.20 -6.68 4.18
C THR A 112 -23.81 -6.03 3.95
N ARG A 113 -23.57 -4.81 4.46
CA ARG A 113 -22.27 -4.15 4.35
C ARG A 113 -21.20 -4.88 5.15
N LEU A 114 -21.54 -5.34 6.36
CA LEU A 114 -20.60 -6.07 7.22
C LEU A 114 -20.18 -7.41 6.58
N VAL A 115 -21.15 -8.16 6.02
CA VAL A 115 -20.83 -9.39 5.28
C VAL A 115 -19.97 -9.09 4.06
N ALA A 116 -20.28 -8.03 3.30
CA ALA A 116 -19.47 -7.60 2.16
C ALA A 116 -18.04 -7.23 2.56
N GLU A 117 -17.83 -6.65 3.73
CA GLU A 117 -16.50 -6.33 4.25
C GLU A 117 -15.73 -7.60 4.67
N LEU A 118 -16.38 -8.57 5.29
CA LEU A 118 -15.77 -9.88 5.60
C LEU A 118 -15.35 -10.61 4.32
N GLU A 119 -16.18 -10.60 3.29
CA GLU A 119 -15.84 -11.15 1.97
C GLU A 119 -14.64 -10.41 1.34
N ALA A 120 -14.59 -9.08 1.49
CA ALA A 120 -13.46 -8.29 1.01
C ALA A 120 -12.15 -8.63 1.75
N ILE A 121 -12.21 -8.86 3.05
CA ILE A 121 -11.04 -9.31 3.85
C ILE A 121 -10.57 -10.69 3.36
N ALA A 122 -11.50 -11.63 3.15
CA ALA A 122 -11.18 -12.96 2.63
C ALA A 122 -10.54 -12.88 1.22
N ALA A 123 -11.14 -12.10 0.32
CA ALA A 123 -10.61 -11.90 -1.03
C ALA A 123 -9.23 -11.22 -1.03
N ALA A 124 -8.96 -10.29 -0.09
CA ALA A 124 -7.65 -9.69 0.08
C ALA A 124 -6.60 -10.72 0.53
N ALA A 125 -6.98 -11.65 1.42
CA ALA A 125 -6.09 -12.72 1.86
C ALA A 125 -5.77 -13.69 0.70
N ASP A 126 -6.77 -14.08 -0.08
CA ASP A 126 -6.60 -14.96 -1.25
C ASP A 126 -5.69 -14.33 -2.30
N GLU A 127 -5.87 -13.03 -2.59
CA GLU A 127 -5.02 -12.32 -3.53
C GLU A 127 -3.59 -12.19 -2.99
N GLY A 128 -3.43 -11.93 -1.69
CA GLY A 128 -2.12 -11.90 -1.02
C GLY A 128 -1.36 -13.24 -1.16
N LEU A 129 -2.03 -14.37 -0.98
CA LEU A 129 -1.45 -15.70 -1.18
C LEU A 129 -1.04 -15.91 -2.65
N LYS A 130 -1.90 -15.57 -3.62
CA LYS A 130 -1.57 -15.67 -5.04
C LYS A 130 -0.35 -14.82 -5.42
N GLN A 131 -0.24 -13.60 -4.89
CA GLN A 131 0.92 -12.75 -5.12
C GLN A 131 2.20 -13.34 -4.50
N HIS A 132 2.12 -13.85 -3.28
CA HIS A 132 3.23 -14.54 -2.62
C HIS A 132 3.75 -15.72 -3.46
N ASP A 133 2.85 -16.58 -3.94
CA ASP A 133 3.22 -17.74 -4.76
C ASP A 133 3.87 -17.32 -6.08
N ARG A 134 3.37 -16.25 -6.71
CA ARG A 134 3.99 -15.66 -7.92
C ARG A 134 5.41 -15.19 -7.65
N TRP A 135 5.64 -14.49 -6.53
CA TRP A 135 6.97 -14.01 -6.17
C TRP A 135 7.93 -15.14 -5.82
N LEU A 136 7.47 -16.17 -5.11
CA LEU A 136 8.28 -17.36 -4.84
C LEU A 136 8.69 -18.08 -6.13
N LEU A 137 7.74 -18.27 -7.05
CA LEU A 137 8.02 -18.86 -8.36
C LEU A 137 9.02 -18.00 -9.14
N ALA A 138 8.79 -16.72 -9.23
CA ALA A 138 9.67 -15.79 -9.93
C ALA A 138 11.09 -15.79 -9.34
N ARG A 139 11.21 -15.76 -8.01
CA ARG A 139 12.50 -15.87 -7.30
C ARG A 139 13.21 -17.17 -7.68
N THR A 140 12.51 -18.30 -7.63
CA THR A 140 13.05 -19.61 -7.99
C THR A 140 13.55 -19.65 -9.43
N LEU A 141 12.78 -19.11 -10.38
CA LEU A 141 13.15 -19.05 -11.79
C LEU A 141 14.35 -18.14 -12.04
N LEU A 142 14.45 -17.01 -11.34
CA LEU A 142 15.58 -16.08 -11.45
C LEU A 142 16.84 -16.72 -10.84
N LEU A 143 16.74 -17.40 -9.70
CA LEU A 143 17.88 -18.09 -9.09
C LEU A 143 18.41 -19.22 -9.97
N ARG A 144 17.54 -19.99 -10.64
CA ARG A 144 17.97 -21.02 -11.60
C ARG A 144 18.79 -20.46 -12.77
N LYS A 145 18.59 -19.19 -13.16
CA LYS A 145 19.42 -18.56 -14.19
C LYS A 145 20.86 -18.30 -13.72
N LEU A 146 21.11 -18.42 -12.42
CA LEU A 146 22.46 -18.25 -11.85
C LEU A 146 23.24 -19.56 -11.76
N ASP A 147 22.60 -20.71 -12.05
CA ASP A 147 23.26 -22.01 -12.00
C ASP A 147 24.48 -22.03 -12.96
N GLY A 148 25.64 -22.44 -12.42
CA GLY A 148 26.90 -22.45 -13.16
C GLY A 148 27.63 -21.11 -13.26
N ARG A 149 27.14 -20.03 -12.61
CA ARG A 149 27.81 -18.74 -12.58
C ARG A 149 28.80 -18.61 -11.42
N ARG A 150 29.77 -17.69 -11.56
CA ARG A 150 30.81 -17.44 -10.52
C ARG A 150 30.16 -16.97 -9.22
N SER A 151 30.62 -17.46 -8.10
CA SER A 151 30.14 -17.12 -6.74
C SER A 151 30.32 -15.63 -6.37
N THR A 152 31.16 -14.89 -7.09
CA THR A 152 31.38 -13.44 -6.90
C THR A 152 30.37 -12.55 -7.60
N SER A 153 29.37 -13.12 -8.27
CA SER A 153 28.35 -12.35 -8.96
C SER A 153 27.40 -11.68 -7.94
N ARG A 154 27.08 -10.41 -8.15
CA ARG A 154 26.09 -9.65 -7.35
C ARG A 154 24.63 -9.84 -7.85
N LEU A 155 24.42 -10.77 -8.78
CA LEU A 155 23.09 -11.08 -9.30
C LEU A 155 22.11 -11.63 -8.24
N PRO A 156 22.54 -12.46 -7.25
CA PRO A 156 21.63 -12.85 -6.16
C PRO A 156 21.09 -11.66 -5.38
N GLU A 157 21.93 -10.67 -5.07
CA GLU A 157 21.53 -9.44 -4.38
C GLU A 157 20.53 -8.62 -5.24
N LEU A 158 20.74 -8.58 -6.55
CA LEU A 158 19.78 -7.96 -7.47
C LEU A 158 18.43 -8.66 -7.46
N ILE A 159 18.39 -10.00 -7.43
CA ILE A 159 17.13 -10.76 -7.34
C ILE A 159 16.37 -10.36 -6.08
N GLU A 160 17.01 -10.35 -4.92
CA GLU A 160 16.37 -9.94 -3.66
C GLU A 160 15.89 -8.47 -3.72
N CYS A 161 16.69 -7.58 -4.29
CA CYS A 161 16.33 -6.18 -4.50
C CYS A 161 15.06 -6.02 -5.36
N VAL A 162 14.94 -6.80 -6.44
CA VAL A 162 13.80 -6.74 -7.37
C VAL A 162 12.55 -7.40 -6.81
N ILE A 163 12.70 -8.49 -6.07
CA ILE A 163 11.55 -9.19 -5.45
C ILE A 163 10.99 -8.38 -4.27
N SER A 164 11.84 -7.65 -3.54
CA SER A 164 11.41 -6.85 -2.38
C SER A 164 10.69 -5.55 -2.74
N ARG A 165 10.64 -5.16 -4.01
CA ARG A 165 10.07 -3.88 -4.46
C ARG A 165 9.18 -4.07 -5.68
N PRO A 166 8.05 -3.34 -5.77
CA PRO A 166 7.15 -3.42 -6.94
C PRO A 166 7.86 -3.07 -8.25
N LEU A 167 8.71 -2.05 -8.19
CA LEU A 167 9.51 -1.55 -9.32
C LEU A 167 10.87 -1.07 -8.82
N VAL A 168 11.91 -1.30 -9.62
CA VAL A 168 13.26 -0.80 -9.37
C VAL A 168 13.79 -0.06 -10.58
N SER A 169 14.44 1.07 -10.39
CA SER A 169 15.19 1.80 -11.41
C SER A 169 16.67 1.46 -11.36
N ALA A 170 17.41 1.76 -12.46
CA ALA A 170 18.87 1.57 -12.47
C ALA A 170 19.58 2.33 -11.33
N GLY A 171 19.07 3.53 -10.97
CA GLY A 171 19.62 4.30 -9.86
C GLY A 171 19.36 3.66 -8.49
N MET A 172 18.20 3.07 -8.29
CA MET A 172 17.88 2.33 -7.05
C MET A 172 18.76 1.08 -6.90
N ILE A 173 18.90 0.30 -7.98
CA ILE A 173 19.76 -0.88 -8.00
C ILE A 173 21.21 -0.48 -7.75
N ALA A 174 21.69 0.57 -8.41
CA ALA A 174 23.06 1.07 -8.27
C ALA A 174 23.37 1.44 -6.81
N LYS A 175 22.45 2.14 -6.16
CA LYS A 175 22.59 2.53 -4.74
C LYS A 175 22.55 1.32 -3.81
N GLU A 176 21.65 0.38 -4.04
CA GLU A 176 21.50 -0.81 -3.18
C GLU A 176 22.70 -1.75 -3.26
N LEU A 177 23.20 -1.95 -4.48
CA LEU A 177 24.30 -2.87 -4.76
C LEU A 177 25.66 -2.21 -4.76
N ASP A 178 25.77 -0.92 -4.49
CA ASP A 178 27.01 -0.14 -4.57
C ASP A 178 27.76 -0.35 -5.91
N ILE A 179 27.05 -0.13 -7.03
CA ILE A 179 27.55 -0.26 -8.39
C ILE A 179 27.18 0.97 -9.23
N THR A 180 27.72 1.08 -10.42
CA THR A 180 27.31 2.15 -11.34
C THR A 180 25.92 1.90 -11.95
N PRO A 181 25.14 2.94 -12.32
CA PRO A 181 23.85 2.76 -12.99
C PRO A 181 23.97 1.97 -14.31
N ARG A 182 25.10 2.07 -15.02
CA ARG A 182 25.38 1.30 -16.23
C ARG A 182 25.55 -0.19 -15.93
N ALA A 183 26.28 -0.52 -14.86
CA ALA A 183 26.42 -1.91 -14.39
C ALA A 183 25.07 -2.49 -13.96
N ALA A 184 24.23 -1.70 -13.29
CA ALA A 184 22.86 -2.07 -12.92
C ALA A 184 22.01 -2.43 -14.16
N GLN A 185 22.07 -1.63 -15.22
CA GLN A 185 21.38 -1.92 -16.50
C GLN A 185 21.88 -3.23 -17.13
N ASN A 186 23.18 -3.49 -17.11
CA ASN A 186 23.73 -4.73 -17.62
C ASN A 186 23.23 -5.94 -16.83
N PHE A 187 23.18 -5.86 -15.50
CA PHE A 187 22.66 -6.93 -14.65
C PHE A 187 21.17 -7.18 -14.88
N VAL A 188 20.38 -6.13 -15.06
CA VAL A 188 18.95 -6.22 -15.42
C VAL A 188 18.76 -6.94 -16.75
N ALA A 189 19.56 -6.60 -17.76
CA ALA A 189 19.54 -7.25 -19.07
C ALA A 189 19.97 -8.71 -18.98
N GLU A 190 21.00 -9.02 -18.19
CA GLU A 190 21.52 -10.35 -17.96
C GLU A 190 20.50 -11.29 -17.31
N LEU A 191 19.75 -10.79 -16.32
CA LEU A 191 18.63 -11.54 -15.71
C LEU A 191 17.40 -11.61 -16.60
N GLY A 192 17.32 -10.77 -17.65
CA GLY A 192 16.15 -10.68 -18.51
C GLY A 192 14.91 -10.19 -17.74
N LEU A 193 15.09 -9.17 -16.89
CA LEU A 193 13.98 -8.56 -16.15
C LEU A 193 13.07 -7.78 -17.11
N ARG A 194 11.77 -7.85 -16.84
CA ARG A 194 10.77 -7.16 -17.66
C ARG A 194 10.73 -5.67 -17.32
N GLU A 195 10.79 -4.84 -18.36
CA GLU A 195 10.62 -3.40 -18.23
C GLU A 195 9.13 -3.03 -18.07
N ALA A 196 8.83 -2.20 -17.08
CA ALA A 196 7.48 -1.77 -16.76
C ALA A 196 7.08 -0.47 -17.47
N THR A 197 8.05 0.41 -17.80
CA THR A 197 7.76 1.80 -18.14
C THR A 197 7.70 2.09 -19.63
N GLY A 198 8.37 1.31 -20.49
CA GLY A 198 8.42 1.51 -21.94
C GLY A 198 8.98 2.88 -22.38
N ARG A 199 9.71 3.61 -21.52
CA ARG A 199 10.23 4.96 -21.79
C ARG A 199 11.76 4.95 -21.87
N GLY A 200 12.34 5.68 -22.81
CA GLY A 200 13.79 5.78 -22.95
C GLY A 200 14.51 6.42 -21.75
N ARG A 201 13.84 7.35 -21.04
CA ARG A 201 14.27 7.90 -19.75
C ARG A 201 13.40 7.33 -18.64
N TYR A 202 13.94 7.17 -17.43
CA TYR A 202 13.23 6.67 -16.25
C TYR A 202 12.73 5.23 -16.40
N ARG A 203 13.57 4.36 -16.96
CA ARG A 203 13.28 2.93 -17.07
C ARG A 203 13.19 2.29 -15.68
N ALA A 204 12.19 1.46 -15.51
CA ALA A 204 12.01 0.66 -14.31
C ALA A 204 11.64 -0.80 -14.66
N TRP A 205 12.07 -1.71 -13.81
CA TRP A 205 11.88 -3.15 -13.97
C TRP A 205 11.22 -3.73 -12.74
N GLY A 206 10.53 -4.83 -12.91
CA GLY A 206 9.88 -5.56 -11.82
C GLY A 206 9.61 -7.00 -12.18
N VAL A 207 9.00 -7.70 -11.23
CA VAL A 207 8.56 -9.08 -11.34
C VAL A 207 7.04 -9.10 -11.11
N TRP A 208 6.27 -9.55 -12.12
CA TRP A 208 4.81 -9.69 -12.07
C TRP A 208 4.31 -10.80 -12.98
#